data_233f49532ea50b1d90ea9c71b7c1eede
#
_entry.id   233f49532ea50b1d90ea9c71b7c1eede
#
_cell.length_a   1.000
_cell.length_b   1.000
_cell.length_c   1.000
_cell.angle_alpha   90.00
_cell.angle_beta   90.00
_cell.angle_gamma   90.00
#
_symmetry.space_group_name_H-M   'P 1'
#
loop_
_entity.id
_entity.type
_entity.pdbx_description
1 polymer ?
#
loop_
_entity_poly.entity_id
_entity_poly.type
_entity_poly.pdbx_seq_one_letter_code
_entity_poly.pdbx_strand_id
1 'polypeptide(L)'
;MEDAPDSAGRDGIDAEREKQSGIEAMIHTNINVVYLITDGVPEHDVTFLGRHATKLWKVFNGSSSIGIVSAGSCRLGVIRGAFDNLVLSKLYREGSFGVITKSGGLSNEIIWICSQFADGITTAIGIGGDAYPGTDYVSYLDMFENAPQTKAVDLVGEMGGDLAERAAEWYGARERRGADRAERTPAGPEHGR
;
A
#
# COMPACT_ATOMS: atom_id res chain seq x y z
N MET A 1 28.39 -8.70 36.87
CA MET A 1 27.62 -7.87 35.94
C MET A 1 28.00 -8.41 34.57
N GLU A 2 27.23 -9.39 34.10
CA GLU A 2 27.44 -10.06 32.81
C GLU A 2 27.05 -9.09 31.72
N ASP A 3 27.96 -8.84 30.79
CA ASP A 3 27.72 -8.00 29.61
C ASP A 3 26.57 -8.60 28.81
N ALA A 4 25.51 -7.83 28.61
CA ALA A 4 24.43 -8.22 27.71
C ALA A 4 25.02 -8.45 26.31
N PRO A 5 24.71 -9.56 25.62
CA PRO A 5 25.26 -9.84 24.32
C PRO A 5 24.81 -8.77 23.33
N ASP A 6 25.78 -8.31 22.52
CA ASP A 6 25.67 -7.31 21.49
C ASP A 6 24.41 -7.55 20.60
N SER A 7 23.40 -6.71 20.75
CA SER A 7 22.17 -6.77 19.96
C SER A 7 22.43 -6.48 18.48
N ALA A 8 23.40 -5.62 18.18
CA ALA A 8 23.74 -5.20 16.82
C ALA A 8 24.15 -6.36 15.89
N GLY A 9 24.80 -7.40 16.45
CA GLY A 9 25.19 -8.57 15.67
C GLY A 9 24.03 -9.48 15.27
N ARG A 10 22.97 -9.54 16.09
CA ARG A 10 21.76 -10.33 15.79
C ARG A 10 20.87 -9.64 14.78
N ASP A 11 20.69 -8.34 14.91
CA ASP A 11 19.86 -7.54 14.01
C ASP A 11 20.39 -7.57 12.56
N GLY A 12 21.73 -7.58 12.39
CA GLY A 12 22.36 -7.70 11.08
C GLY A 12 22.15 -9.06 10.40
N ILE A 13 22.17 -10.16 11.18
CA ILE A 13 21.96 -11.52 10.64
C ILE A 13 20.48 -11.70 10.23
N ASP A 14 19.56 -11.17 10.99
CA ASP A 14 18.14 -11.29 10.73
C ASP A 14 17.75 -10.45 9.50
N ALA A 15 18.28 -9.23 9.35
CA ALA A 15 18.06 -8.39 8.17
C ALA A 15 18.57 -9.04 6.86
N GLU A 16 19.75 -9.68 6.89
CA GLU A 16 20.27 -10.38 5.71
C GLU A 16 19.44 -11.59 5.33
N ARG A 17 18.93 -12.36 6.30
CA ARG A 17 18.02 -13.47 6.07
C ARG A 17 16.70 -13.01 5.48
N GLU A 18 16.15 -11.91 5.94
CA GLU A 18 14.91 -11.34 5.42
C GLU A 18 15.08 -10.84 3.99
N LYS A 19 16.17 -10.17 3.70
CA LYS A 19 16.54 -9.76 2.34
C LYS A 19 16.64 -10.96 1.41
N GLN A 20 17.35 -12.02 1.84
CA GLN A 20 17.50 -13.24 1.04
C GLN A 20 16.14 -13.91 0.79
N SER A 21 15.31 -14.06 1.82
CA SER A 21 13.96 -14.61 1.69
C SER A 21 13.07 -13.78 0.77
N GLY A 22 13.18 -12.45 0.82
CA GLY A 22 12.49 -11.53 -0.06
C GLY A 22 12.89 -11.75 -1.53
N ILE A 23 14.18 -11.89 -1.80
CA ILE A 23 14.71 -12.18 -3.15
C ILE A 23 14.16 -13.52 -3.66
N GLU A 24 14.27 -14.57 -2.85
CA GLU A 24 13.79 -15.91 -3.20
C GLU A 24 12.29 -15.92 -3.52
N ALA A 25 11.47 -15.25 -2.71
CA ALA A 25 10.05 -15.08 -2.98
C ALA A 25 9.80 -14.33 -4.29
N MET A 26 10.58 -13.28 -4.59
CA MET A 26 10.43 -12.49 -5.81
C MET A 26 10.82 -13.25 -7.07
N ILE A 27 11.74 -14.20 -7.01
CA ILE A 27 12.11 -15.02 -8.16
C ILE A 27 11.02 -16.02 -8.53
N HIS A 28 10.17 -16.40 -7.57
CA HIS A 28 9.13 -17.40 -7.80
C HIS A 28 8.04 -16.87 -8.74
N THR A 29 7.74 -17.59 -9.80
CA THR A 29 6.85 -17.13 -10.88
C THR A 29 5.40 -16.89 -10.45
N ASN A 30 4.93 -17.61 -9.42
CA ASN A 30 3.55 -17.54 -8.94
C ASN A 30 3.34 -16.55 -7.79
N ILE A 31 4.39 -15.86 -7.33
CA ILE A 31 4.31 -14.84 -6.29
C ILE A 31 4.38 -13.48 -6.96
N ASN A 32 3.31 -12.70 -6.87
CA ASN A 32 3.23 -11.35 -7.45
C ASN A 32 3.36 -10.24 -6.40
N VAL A 33 3.09 -10.56 -5.13
CA VAL A 33 3.17 -9.64 -4.00
C VAL A 33 4.07 -10.24 -2.93
N VAL A 34 5.09 -9.52 -2.54
CA VAL A 34 5.96 -9.85 -1.41
C VAL A 34 5.73 -8.80 -0.32
N TYR A 35 5.54 -9.25 0.89
CA TYR A 35 5.26 -8.43 2.04
C TYR A 35 6.32 -8.64 3.11
N LEU A 36 6.89 -7.53 3.60
CA LEU A 36 7.90 -7.53 4.66
C LEU A 36 7.37 -6.76 5.88
N ILE A 37 7.13 -7.49 6.96
CA ILE A 37 6.61 -6.92 8.21
C ILE A 37 7.70 -6.29 9.06
N THR A 38 8.92 -6.78 8.95
CA THR A 38 10.03 -6.51 9.86
C THR A 38 10.37 -5.04 9.89
N ASP A 39 10.54 -4.54 11.09
CA ASP A 39 11.06 -3.21 11.40
C ASP A 39 12.58 -3.23 11.49
N GLY A 40 13.23 -2.08 11.22
CA GLY A 40 14.69 -1.96 11.35
C GLY A 40 15.50 -2.61 10.22
N VAL A 41 14.88 -2.96 9.08
CA VAL A 41 15.62 -3.42 7.90
C VAL A 41 16.43 -2.25 7.33
N PRO A 42 17.74 -2.42 7.05
CA PRO A 42 18.56 -1.35 6.52
C PRO A 42 17.98 -0.75 5.22
N GLU A 43 17.95 0.57 5.13
CA GLU A 43 17.33 1.30 4.00
C GLU A 43 17.89 0.89 2.64
N HIS A 44 19.19 0.56 2.58
CA HIS A 44 19.82 0.10 1.34
C HIS A 44 19.26 -1.26 0.89
N ASP A 45 18.90 -2.15 1.83
CA ASP A 45 18.33 -3.46 1.52
C ASP A 45 16.88 -3.32 1.07
N VAL A 46 16.08 -2.46 1.72
CA VAL A 46 14.72 -2.14 1.28
C VAL A 46 14.73 -1.55 -0.13
N THR A 47 15.62 -0.60 -0.38
CA THR A 47 15.80 0.02 -1.71
C THR A 47 16.23 -1.02 -2.76
N PHE A 48 17.11 -1.94 -2.39
CA PHE A 48 17.53 -3.04 -3.27
C PHE A 48 16.34 -3.95 -3.61
N LEU A 49 15.58 -4.39 -2.61
CA LEU A 49 14.39 -5.24 -2.79
C LEU A 49 13.32 -4.55 -3.65
N GLY A 50 13.06 -3.28 -3.41
CA GLY A 50 12.10 -2.50 -4.20
C GLY A 50 12.50 -2.40 -5.68
N ARG A 51 13.77 -2.12 -5.96
CA ARG A 51 14.29 -2.12 -7.34
C ARG A 51 14.25 -3.51 -7.98
N HIS A 52 14.47 -4.54 -7.20
CA HIS A 52 14.40 -5.92 -7.69
C HIS A 52 12.95 -6.32 -8.02
N ALA A 53 12.00 -5.99 -7.15
CA ALA A 53 10.58 -6.19 -7.39
C ALA A 53 10.11 -5.47 -8.67
N THR A 54 10.49 -4.20 -8.84
CA THR A 54 10.15 -3.41 -10.03
C THR A 54 10.66 -4.07 -11.32
N LYS A 55 11.90 -4.58 -11.33
CA LYS A 55 12.45 -5.29 -12.49
C LYS A 55 11.69 -6.58 -12.83
N LEU A 56 11.10 -7.23 -11.85
CA LEU A 56 10.35 -8.46 -11.99
C LEU A 56 8.83 -8.21 -12.14
N TRP A 57 8.39 -6.95 -12.23
CA TRP A 57 6.97 -6.56 -12.30
C TRP A 57 6.16 -7.08 -11.11
N LYS A 58 6.74 -7.02 -9.91
CA LYS A 58 6.13 -7.47 -8.65
C LYS A 58 5.93 -6.32 -7.69
N VAL A 59 4.97 -6.49 -6.79
CA VAL A 59 4.72 -5.56 -5.68
C VAL A 59 5.57 -6.00 -4.50
N PHE A 60 6.34 -5.08 -3.95
CA PHE A 60 7.04 -5.25 -2.68
C PHE A 60 6.48 -4.27 -1.67
N ASN A 61 5.76 -4.76 -0.66
CA ASN A 61 5.14 -3.94 0.38
C ASN A 61 5.92 -4.06 1.70
N GLY A 62 6.33 -2.95 2.25
CA GLY A 62 7.15 -2.87 3.47
C GLY A 62 8.52 -2.25 3.14
N SER A 63 9.42 -2.20 4.06
CA SER A 63 9.46 -2.78 5.43
C SER A 63 8.56 -2.03 6.42
N SER A 64 8.57 -2.48 7.69
CA SER A 64 7.81 -1.87 8.80
C SER A 64 6.30 -1.74 8.52
N SER A 65 5.74 -2.66 7.75
CA SER A 65 4.35 -2.62 7.29
C SER A 65 3.45 -3.52 8.14
N ILE A 66 2.21 -3.11 8.35
CA ILE A 66 1.17 -3.97 8.96
C ILE A 66 0.45 -4.84 7.92
N GLY A 67 0.69 -4.64 6.64
CA GLY A 67 0.16 -5.46 5.56
C GLY A 67 -0.88 -4.81 4.67
N ILE A 68 -1.54 -5.68 3.92
CA ILE A 68 -2.56 -5.35 2.93
C ILE A 68 -3.82 -6.17 3.23
N VAL A 69 -4.98 -5.57 3.08
CA VAL A 69 -6.25 -6.30 3.10
C VAL A 69 -7.12 -5.86 1.92
N SER A 70 -7.56 -6.85 1.13
CA SER A 70 -8.60 -6.68 0.11
C SER A 70 -9.89 -7.28 0.63
N ALA A 71 -10.92 -6.45 0.80
CA ALA A 71 -12.19 -6.87 1.36
C ALA A 71 -12.86 -7.94 0.49
N GLY A 72 -13.44 -8.95 1.13
CA GLY A 72 -14.04 -10.09 0.43
C GLY A 72 -13.06 -11.07 -0.22
N SER A 73 -11.75 -10.81 -0.17
CA SER A 73 -10.74 -11.59 -0.88
C SER A 73 -9.66 -12.13 0.05
N CYS A 74 -8.68 -11.32 0.43
CA CYS A 74 -7.54 -11.80 1.20
C CYS A 74 -6.97 -10.74 2.15
N ARG A 75 -6.17 -11.22 3.10
CA ARG A 75 -5.36 -10.40 3.99
C ARG A 75 -3.92 -10.95 4.02
N LEU A 76 -2.96 -10.05 3.81
CA LEU A 76 -1.54 -10.29 4.04
C LEU A 76 -1.12 -9.46 5.26
N GLY A 77 -0.45 -10.08 6.22
CA GLY A 77 0.00 -9.41 7.44
C GLY A 77 -1.05 -9.32 8.54
N VAL A 78 -0.88 -8.33 9.43
CA VAL A 78 -1.63 -8.21 10.69
C VAL A 78 -2.65 -7.04 10.69
N ILE A 79 -2.83 -6.40 9.57
CA ILE A 79 -3.79 -5.27 9.41
C ILE A 79 -5.18 -5.68 9.93
N ARG A 80 -5.82 -4.82 10.75
CA ARG A 80 -7.06 -5.07 11.51
C ARG A 80 -6.96 -6.15 12.60
N GLY A 81 -5.78 -6.73 12.88
CA GLY A 81 -5.56 -7.61 14.03
C GLY A 81 -6.47 -8.85 14.07
N ALA A 82 -7.24 -9.03 15.16
CA ALA A 82 -8.07 -10.19 15.38
C ALA A 82 -9.24 -10.32 14.38
N PHE A 83 -9.73 -11.55 14.20
CA PHE A 83 -10.80 -11.87 13.26
C PHE A 83 -12.08 -11.05 13.52
N ASP A 84 -12.46 -10.84 14.78
CA ASP A 84 -13.63 -10.05 15.12
C ASP A 84 -13.57 -8.62 14.57
N ASN A 85 -12.38 -8.02 14.54
CA ASN A 85 -12.19 -6.70 13.95
C ASN A 85 -12.37 -6.68 12.42
N LEU A 86 -12.07 -7.79 11.74
CA LEU A 86 -12.36 -7.94 10.31
C LEU A 86 -13.87 -7.95 10.07
N VAL A 87 -14.61 -8.67 10.90
CA VAL A 87 -16.09 -8.75 10.84
C VAL A 87 -16.71 -7.39 11.17
N LEU A 88 -16.29 -6.75 12.26
CA LEU A 88 -16.76 -5.42 12.67
C LEU A 88 -16.50 -4.35 11.61
N SER A 89 -15.40 -4.47 10.86
CA SER A 89 -15.07 -3.58 9.75
C SER A 89 -15.64 -4.03 8.40
N LYS A 90 -16.54 -5.00 8.39
CA LYS A 90 -17.24 -5.51 7.21
C LYS A 90 -16.30 -5.96 6.07
N LEU A 91 -15.09 -6.41 6.41
CA LEU A 91 -14.08 -6.83 5.44
C LEU A 91 -14.38 -8.15 4.72
N TYR A 92 -15.51 -8.76 5.01
CA TYR A 92 -16.04 -9.92 4.30
C TYR A 92 -16.74 -9.55 2.98
N ARG A 93 -16.86 -8.25 2.66
CA ARG A 93 -17.45 -7.74 1.42
C ARG A 93 -16.73 -6.49 0.94
N GLU A 94 -16.71 -6.27 -0.34
CA GLU A 94 -16.14 -5.05 -0.93
C GLU A 94 -17.04 -3.84 -0.67
N GLY A 95 -16.40 -2.69 -0.40
CA GLY A 95 -16.97 -1.36 -0.47
C GLY A 95 -16.44 -0.60 -1.69
N SER A 96 -16.28 0.73 -1.58
CA SER A 96 -15.81 1.57 -2.68
C SER A 96 -14.57 2.42 -2.37
N PHE A 97 -14.02 2.34 -1.16
CA PHE A 97 -12.87 3.13 -0.76
C PHE A 97 -11.57 2.33 -0.82
N GLY A 98 -10.56 2.87 -1.49
CA GLY A 98 -9.16 2.47 -1.35
C GLY A 98 -8.52 3.22 -0.19
N VAL A 99 -7.58 2.60 0.53
CA VAL A 99 -6.82 3.24 1.62
C VAL A 99 -5.34 2.97 1.42
N ILE A 100 -4.52 4.02 1.43
CA ILE A 100 -3.06 3.90 1.40
C ILE A 100 -2.51 4.72 2.57
N THR A 101 -1.71 4.11 3.43
CA THR A 101 -1.19 4.80 4.62
C THR A 101 0.18 4.27 5.05
N LYS A 102 1.03 5.17 5.55
CA LYS A 102 2.27 4.80 6.23
C LYS A 102 2.04 4.36 7.67
N SER A 103 1.01 4.90 8.31
CA SER A 103 0.72 4.64 9.72
C SER A 103 -0.08 3.36 9.93
N GLY A 104 0.48 2.42 10.68
CA GLY A 104 -0.20 1.17 11.04
C GLY A 104 -1.46 1.40 11.88
N GLY A 105 -1.43 2.30 12.86
CA GLY A 105 -2.57 2.65 13.71
C GLY A 105 -3.69 3.29 12.90
N LEU A 106 -3.38 4.36 12.16
CA LEU A 106 -4.36 5.09 11.36
C LEU A 106 -4.99 4.22 10.27
N SER A 107 -4.25 3.27 9.69
CA SER A 107 -4.84 2.29 8.76
C SER A 107 -6.08 1.62 9.38
N ASN A 108 -5.94 1.14 10.61
CA ASN A 108 -7.01 0.43 11.29
C ASN A 108 -8.22 1.32 11.58
N GLU A 109 -7.97 2.59 11.98
CA GLU A 109 -9.03 3.55 12.27
C GLU A 109 -9.79 3.94 11.00
N ILE A 110 -9.09 4.23 9.90
CA ILE A 110 -9.70 4.62 8.63
C ILE A 110 -10.54 3.49 8.07
N ILE A 111 -10.04 2.24 8.09
CA ILE A 111 -10.81 1.07 7.68
C ILE A 111 -12.11 0.97 8.48
N TRP A 112 -12.04 1.18 9.78
CA TRP A 112 -13.22 1.15 10.65
C TRP A 112 -14.20 2.29 10.32
N ILE A 113 -13.70 3.52 10.17
CA ILE A 113 -14.52 4.69 9.80
C ILE A 113 -15.23 4.45 8.47
N CYS A 114 -14.52 4.04 7.42
CA CYS A 114 -15.10 3.72 6.12
C CYS A 114 -16.18 2.62 6.22
N SER A 115 -15.99 1.64 7.09
CA SER A 115 -16.96 0.58 7.30
C SER A 115 -18.23 1.00 8.05
N GLN A 116 -18.14 2.04 8.91
CA GLN A 116 -19.27 2.52 9.70
C GLN A 116 -20.06 3.63 9.01
N PHE A 117 -19.37 4.57 8.37
CA PHE A 117 -19.93 5.81 7.85
C PHE A 117 -20.01 5.87 6.32
N ALA A 118 -19.42 4.89 5.63
CA ALA A 118 -19.49 4.69 4.19
C ALA A 118 -19.89 3.25 3.86
N ASP A 119 -19.70 2.82 2.63
CA ASP A 119 -20.01 1.45 2.19
C ASP A 119 -18.89 0.43 2.49
N GLY A 120 -17.73 0.89 2.95
CA GLY A 120 -16.56 0.08 3.27
C GLY A 120 -15.41 0.27 2.30
N ILE A 121 -14.40 -0.56 2.43
CA ILE A 121 -13.19 -0.49 1.60
C ILE A 121 -13.19 -1.55 0.50
N THR A 122 -12.45 -1.28 -0.58
CA THR A 122 -12.01 -2.28 -1.55
C THR A 122 -10.71 -2.92 -1.08
N THR A 123 -9.68 -2.10 -0.92
CA THR A 123 -8.36 -2.54 -0.46
C THR A 123 -7.76 -1.48 0.45
N ALA A 124 -7.16 -1.91 1.55
CA ALA A 124 -6.33 -1.05 2.39
C ALA A 124 -4.88 -1.55 2.40
N ILE A 125 -3.95 -0.62 2.25
CA ILE A 125 -2.52 -0.87 2.10
C ILE A 125 -1.77 -0.07 3.15
N GLY A 126 -1.16 -0.77 4.11
CA GLY A 126 -0.17 -0.18 4.98
C GLY A 126 1.21 -0.29 4.32
N ILE A 127 1.74 0.80 3.80
CA ILE A 127 3.03 0.75 3.07
C ILE A 127 4.25 0.69 3.98
N GLY A 128 4.06 1.00 5.28
CA GLY A 128 5.15 1.02 6.26
C GLY A 128 5.66 2.42 6.58
N GLY A 129 6.16 2.59 7.82
CA GLY A 129 6.65 3.86 8.36
C GLY A 129 8.03 4.27 7.87
N ASP A 130 8.79 3.39 7.23
CA ASP A 130 10.15 3.65 6.81
C ASP A 130 10.26 4.76 5.74
N ALA A 131 11.41 5.44 5.71
CA ALA A 131 11.66 6.53 4.78
C ALA A 131 11.57 6.09 3.31
N TYR A 132 11.98 4.87 3.02
CA TYR A 132 12.00 4.28 1.69
C TYR A 132 11.12 3.02 1.65
N PRO A 133 9.80 3.15 1.43
CA PRO A 133 8.94 1.99 1.25
C PRO A 133 9.27 1.26 -0.07
N GLY A 134 8.99 -0.03 -0.12
CA GLY A 134 9.25 -0.85 -1.31
C GLY A 134 8.47 -0.40 -2.53
N THR A 135 7.15 -0.34 -2.41
CA THR A 135 6.24 0.23 -3.42
C THR A 135 5.68 1.54 -2.89
N ASP A 136 5.73 2.60 -3.69
CA ASP A 136 5.34 3.94 -3.29
C ASP A 136 3.85 4.25 -3.51
N TYR A 137 3.40 5.43 -3.03
CA TYR A 137 2.02 5.88 -3.19
C TYR A 137 1.57 5.96 -4.64
N VAL A 138 2.41 6.47 -5.53
CA VAL A 138 2.06 6.65 -6.94
C VAL A 138 1.78 5.31 -7.60
N SER A 139 2.61 4.31 -7.33
CA SER A 139 2.42 2.95 -7.85
C SER A 139 1.10 2.33 -7.38
N TYR A 140 0.74 2.53 -6.11
CA TYR A 140 -0.54 2.04 -5.59
C TYR A 140 -1.74 2.83 -6.13
N LEU A 141 -1.61 4.13 -6.33
CA LEU A 141 -2.64 4.95 -6.98
C LEU A 141 -2.90 4.51 -8.42
N ASP A 142 -1.84 4.16 -9.17
CA ASP A 142 -1.99 3.57 -10.52
C ASP A 142 -2.75 2.23 -10.49
N MET A 143 -2.53 1.40 -9.47
CA MET A 143 -3.29 0.16 -9.30
C MET A 143 -4.76 0.43 -8.99
N PHE A 144 -5.05 1.38 -8.10
CA PHE A 144 -6.43 1.78 -7.78
C PHE A 144 -7.17 2.40 -8.97
N GLU A 145 -6.48 3.17 -9.83
CA GLU A 145 -7.09 3.72 -11.05
C GLU A 145 -7.57 2.62 -12.00
N ASN A 146 -6.90 1.46 -12.00
CA ASN A 146 -7.28 0.29 -12.79
C ASN A 146 -8.24 -0.66 -12.05
N ALA A 147 -8.72 -0.29 -10.87
CA ALA A 147 -9.66 -1.06 -10.05
C ALA A 147 -11.05 -0.39 -10.08
N PRO A 148 -11.95 -0.77 -11.00
CA PRO A 148 -13.20 -0.05 -11.26
C PRO A 148 -14.17 -0.03 -10.08
N GLN A 149 -14.02 -0.94 -9.13
CA GLN A 149 -14.79 -0.98 -7.88
C GLN A 149 -14.35 0.12 -6.90
N THR A 150 -13.12 0.64 -7.01
CA THR A 150 -12.62 1.72 -6.16
C THR A 150 -13.01 3.07 -6.76
N LYS A 151 -13.81 3.84 -6.02
CA LYS A 151 -14.34 5.15 -6.45
C LYS A 151 -13.65 6.33 -5.81
N ALA A 152 -13.04 6.10 -4.65
CA ALA A 152 -12.27 7.11 -3.93
C ALA A 152 -11.09 6.43 -3.23
N VAL A 153 -9.99 7.16 -3.06
CA VAL A 153 -8.81 6.69 -2.33
C VAL A 153 -8.50 7.68 -1.23
N ASP A 154 -8.41 7.18 0.00
CA ASP A 154 -7.89 7.91 1.14
C ASP A 154 -6.39 7.67 1.27
N LEU A 155 -5.62 8.74 1.19
CA LEU A 155 -4.16 8.71 1.26
C LEU A 155 -3.70 9.45 2.51
N VAL A 156 -3.07 8.69 3.42
CA VAL A 156 -2.52 9.25 4.65
C VAL A 156 -1.00 9.26 4.58
N GLY A 157 -0.49 10.47 4.44
CA GLY A 157 0.94 10.74 4.52
C GLY A 157 1.46 10.75 5.95
N GLU A 158 2.76 10.84 6.08
CA GLU A 158 3.48 11.04 7.33
C GLU A 158 4.56 12.08 7.10
N MET A 159 4.96 12.79 8.16
CA MET A 159 6.04 13.76 8.06
C MET A 159 7.34 13.10 7.63
N GLY A 160 8.04 13.72 6.69
CA GLY A 160 9.32 13.29 6.16
C GLY A 160 9.24 12.66 4.76
N GLY A 161 10.22 12.99 3.94
CA GLY A 161 10.26 12.61 2.52
C GLY A 161 9.29 13.40 1.64
N ASP A 162 9.20 13.03 0.37
CA ASP A 162 8.41 13.69 -0.68
C ASP A 162 7.28 12.81 -1.27
N LEU A 163 7.03 11.66 -0.65
CA LEU A 163 6.11 10.66 -1.21
C LEU A 163 4.65 11.15 -1.29
N ALA A 164 4.20 11.91 -0.30
CA ALA A 164 2.84 12.43 -0.27
C ALA A 164 2.68 13.58 -1.29
N GLU A 165 3.67 14.45 -1.41
CA GLU A 165 3.73 15.52 -2.39
C GLU A 165 3.72 14.96 -3.82
N ARG A 166 4.51 13.94 -4.11
CA ARG A 166 4.53 13.25 -5.40
C ARG A 166 3.17 12.62 -5.74
N ALA A 167 2.49 12.05 -4.73
CA ALA A 167 1.14 11.52 -4.92
C ALA A 167 0.13 12.62 -5.24
N ALA A 168 0.21 13.78 -4.57
CA ALA A 168 -0.63 14.93 -4.86
C ALA A 168 -0.37 15.51 -6.25
N GLU A 169 0.89 15.61 -6.68
CA GLU A 169 1.27 16.05 -8.02
C GLU A 169 0.73 15.08 -9.10
N TRP A 170 0.85 13.79 -8.86
CA TRP A 170 0.33 12.74 -9.74
C TRP A 170 -1.19 12.90 -9.94
N TYR A 171 -1.94 13.09 -8.84
CA TYR A 171 -3.39 13.30 -8.88
C TYR A 171 -3.75 14.57 -9.66
N GLY A 172 -3.14 15.70 -9.33
CA GLY A 172 -3.39 16.97 -10.01
C GLY A 172 -3.04 16.96 -11.51
N ALA A 173 -2.04 16.18 -11.93
CA ALA A 173 -1.73 16.00 -13.34
C ALA A 173 -2.80 15.17 -14.07
N ARG A 174 -3.47 14.26 -13.39
CA ARG A 174 -4.58 13.45 -13.97
C ARG A 174 -5.88 14.22 -14.05
N GLU A 175 -6.22 15.03 -13.05
CA GLU A 175 -7.38 15.92 -13.11
C GLU A 175 -7.30 16.86 -14.30
N ARG A 176 -6.15 17.51 -14.51
CA ARG A 176 -5.92 18.39 -15.67
C ARG A 176 -6.12 17.66 -17.00
N ARG A 177 -5.59 16.44 -17.14
CA ARG A 177 -5.80 15.63 -18.36
C ARG A 177 -7.24 15.21 -18.54
N GLY A 178 -7.96 14.92 -17.47
CA GLY A 178 -9.39 14.60 -17.50
C GLY A 178 -10.24 15.80 -17.95
N ALA A 179 -9.96 16.99 -17.44
CA ALA A 179 -10.60 18.24 -17.84
C ALA A 179 -10.35 18.56 -19.33
N ASP A 180 -9.10 18.50 -19.79
CA ASP A 180 -8.73 18.71 -21.20
C ASP A 180 -9.42 17.73 -22.14
N ARG A 181 -9.61 16.48 -21.71
CA ARG A 181 -10.31 15.46 -22.49
C ARG A 181 -11.80 15.72 -22.56
N ALA A 182 -12.41 16.16 -21.47
CA ALA A 182 -13.83 16.51 -21.42
C ALA A 182 -14.14 17.70 -22.33
N GLU A 183 -13.28 18.74 -22.34
CA GLU A 183 -13.42 19.91 -23.22
C GLU A 183 -13.26 19.57 -24.71
N ARG A 184 -12.46 18.57 -25.05
CA ARG A 184 -12.21 18.14 -26.44
C ARG A 184 -13.25 17.16 -26.98
N THR A 185 -14.16 16.66 -26.12
CA THR A 185 -15.25 15.79 -26.58
C THR A 185 -16.35 16.69 -27.17
N PRO A 186 -16.61 16.68 -28.50
CA PRO A 186 -17.67 17.51 -29.07
C PRO A 186 -19.00 17.09 -28.47
N ALA A 187 -19.83 18.07 -28.10
CA ALA A 187 -21.21 17.82 -27.70
C ALA A 187 -21.87 16.97 -28.81
N GLY A 188 -22.36 15.79 -28.45
CA GLY A 188 -23.07 14.93 -29.37
C GLY A 188 -24.23 15.70 -30.01
N PRO A 189 -24.68 15.33 -31.22
CA PRO A 189 -25.75 16.03 -31.89
C PRO A 189 -26.99 16.05 -31.00
N GLU A 190 -27.49 17.27 -30.72
CA GLU A 190 -28.77 17.45 -30.05
C GLU A 190 -29.83 16.75 -30.90
N HIS A 191 -30.41 15.69 -30.40
CA HIS A 191 -31.58 15.09 -31.01
C HIS A 191 -32.73 16.09 -30.85
N GLY A 192 -32.92 16.93 -31.88
CA GLY A 192 -34.08 17.78 -32.02
C GLY A 192 -35.37 16.94 -31.98
N ARG A 193 -36.27 17.38 -31.16
CA ARG A 193 -37.65 16.87 -31.07
C ARG A 193 -38.45 17.22 -32.32
#